data_23cc759a054db7bc95d21f7e3a3edc8f
#
_entry.id   23cc759a054db7bc95d21f7e3a3edc8f
#
_cell.length_a   1.000
_cell.length_b   1.000
_cell.length_c   1.000
_cell.angle_alpha   90.00
_cell.angle_beta   90.00
_cell.angle_gamma   90.00
#
_symmetry.space_group_name_H-M   'P 1'
#
loop_
_entity.id
_entity.type
_entity.pdbx_description
1 polymer ?
#
loop_
_entity_poly.entity_id
_entity_poly.type
_entity_poly.pdbx_seq_one_letter_code
_entity_poly.pdbx_strand_id
1 'polypeptide(L)' 'MDTVEAKRNIEKYETEIVKWQALSRGLMSRDEMMLVDKKIAQLKERSKNLRSMLHA' A
#
# COMPACT_ATOMS: atom_id res chain seq x y z
N MET A 1 0.27 -8.66 -18.22
CA MET A 1 1.14 -8.76 -17.03
C MET A 1 1.23 -10.22 -16.60
N ASP A 2 2.43 -10.68 -16.30
CA ASP A 2 2.65 -12.02 -15.80
C ASP A 2 2.08 -12.17 -14.39
N THR A 3 1.43 -13.31 -14.12
CA THR A 3 0.82 -13.61 -12.81
C THR A 3 1.86 -13.54 -11.68
N VAL A 4 3.08 -14.04 -11.92
CA VAL A 4 4.15 -14.01 -10.92
C VAL A 4 4.56 -12.57 -10.62
N GLU A 5 4.68 -11.75 -11.65
CA GLU A 5 5.02 -10.33 -11.48
C GLU A 5 3.93 -9.57 -10.73
N ALA A 6 2.66 -9.84 -11.06
CA ALA A 6 1.53 -9.21 -10.37
C ALA A 6 1.52 -9.58 -8.89
N LYS A 7 1.77 -10.84 -8.54
CA LYS A 7 1.84 -11.29 -7.16
C LYS A 7 2.98 -10.63 -6.40
N ARG A 8 4.15 -10.48 -7.03
CA ARG A 8 5.29 -9.77 -6.43
C ARG A 8 4.96 -8.32 -6.16
N ASN A 9 4.29 -7.66 -7.09
CA ASN A 9 3.88 -6.27 -6.92
C ASN A 9 2.89 -6.13 -5.76
N ILE A 10 1.93 -7.04 -5.64
CA ILE A 10 0.99 -7.05 -4.53
C ILE A 10 1.73 -7.20 -3.20
N GLU A 11 2.68 -8.13 -3.11
CA GLU A 11 3.49 -8.32 -1.91
C GLU A 11 4.29 -7.07 -1.55
N LYS A 12 4.87 -6.39 -2.54
CA LYS A 12 5.58 -5.13 -2.34
C LYS A 12 4.66 -4.07 -1.75
N TYR A 13 3.48 -3.91 -2.32
CA TYR A 13 2.52 -2.93 -1.83
C TYR A 13 2.07 -3.25 -0.41
N GLU A 14 1.80 -4.50 -0.10
CA GLU A 14 1.42 -4.93 1.24
C GLU A 14 2.54 -4.69 2.25
N THR A 15 3.79 -4.96 1.88
CA THR A 15 4.95 -4.69 2.73
C THR A 15 5.09 -3.19 2.99
N GLU A 16 4.93 -2.37 1.97
CA GLU A 16 4.97 -0.91 2.14
C GLU A 16 3.84 -0.41 3.03
N ILE A 17 2.64 -0.94 2.87
CA ILE A 17 1.50 -0.58 3.72
C ILE A 17 1.84 -0.85 5.18
N VAL A 18 2.39 -2.04 5.49
CA VAL A 18 2.78 -2.40 6.85
C VAL A 18 3.83 -1.43 7.40
N LYS A 19 4.81 -1.06 6.59
CA LYS A 19 5.84 -0.09 7.00
C LYS A 19 5.24 1.25 7.35
N TRP A 20 4.34 1.77 6.52
CA TRP A 20 3.68 3.04 6.78
C TRP A 20 2.79 2.97 8.02
N GLN A 21 2.08 1.86 8.22
CA GLN A 21 1.24 1.65 9.38
C GLN A 21 2.03 1.51 10.68
N ALA A 22 3.27 1.03 10.59
CA ALA A 22 4.15 0.86 11.74
C ALA A 22 4.80 2.17 12.21
N LEU A 23 4.71 3.25 11.42
CA LEU A 23 5.27 4.53 11.80
C LEU A 23 4.58 5.09 13.04
N SER A 24 5.36 5.71 13.93
CA SER A 24 4.84 6.27 15.18
C SER A 24 4.05 7.55 14.90
N ARG A 25 2.74 7.46 14.93
CA ARG A 25 1.85 8.60 14.65
C ARG A 25 1.97 9.69 15.72
N GLY A 26 2.32 9.31 16.95
CA GLY A 26 2.51 10.26 18.03
C GLY A 26 3.67 11.24 17.82
N LEU A 27 4.62 10.89 16.95
CA LEU A 27 5.78 11.70 16.62
C LEU A 27 5.60 12.51 15.34
N MET A 28 4.46 12.34 14.67
CA MET A 28 4.18 13.03 13.41
C MET A 28 3.33 14.27 13.61
N SER A 29 3.58 15.30 12.78
CA SER A 29 2.67 16.42 12.67
C SER A 29 1.38 16.00 11.97
N ARG A 30 0.35 16.85 12.07
CA ARG A 30 -0.92 16.61 11.38
C ARG A 30 -0.74 16.42 9.87
N ASP A 31 0.08 17.28 9.26
CA ASP A 31 0.34 17.22 7.82
C ASP A 31 1.05 15.91 7.43
N GLU A 32 2.00 15.47 8.24
CA GLU A 32 2.69 14.21 8.02
C GLU A 32 1.73 13.03 8.12
N MET A 33 0.81 13.03 9.10
CA MET A 33 -0.20 11.97 9.22
C MET A 33 -1.12 11.93 8.01
N MET A 34 -1.51 13.09 7.48
CA MET A 34 -2.32 13.17 6.27
C MET A 34 -1.61 12.58 5.06
N LEU A 35 -0.31 12.87 4.91
CA LEU A 35 0.49 12.31 3.82
C LEU A 35 0.62 10.79 3.94
N VAL A 36 0.85 10.29 5.15
CA VAL A 36 0.96 8.85 5.41
C VAL A 36 -0.36 8.14 5.08
N ASP A 37 -1.48 8.68 5.54
CA ASP A 37 -2.80 8.11 5.28
C ASP A 37 -3.11 8.08 3.79
N LYS A 38 -2.77 9.15 3.08
CA LYS A 38 -2.95 9.23 1.63
C LYS A 38 -2.11 8.17 0.92
N LYS A 39 -0.86 7.99 1.35
CA LYS A 39 0.04 6.99 0.76
C LYS A 39 -0.50 5.58 0.99
N ILE A 40 -0.96 5.28 2.19
CA ILE A 40 -1.56 3.98 2.52
C ILE A 40 -2.78 3.73 1.65
N ALA A 41 -3.66 4.72 1.49
CA ALA A 41 -4.85 4.60 0.65
C ALA A 41 -4.49 4.30 -0.81
N GLN A 42 -3.48 4.99 -1.35
CA GLN A 42 -3.00 4.74 -2.71
C GLN A 42 -2.45 3.33 -2.89
N LEU A 43 -1.66 2.86 -1.93
CA LEU A 43 -1.08 1.52 -1.98
C LEU A 43 -2.17 0.45 -1.88
N LYS A 44 -3.15 0.64 -1.02
CA LYS A 44 -4.29 -0.28 -0.89
C LYS A 44 -5.09 -0.36 -2.18
N GLU A 45 -5.33 0.77 -2.81
CA GLU A 45 -6.06 0.82 -4.09
C GLU A 45 -5.30 0.09 -5.19
N ARG A 46 -4.00 0.31 -5.31
CA ARG A 46 -3.15 -0.37 -6.28
C ARG A 46 -3.15 -1.88 -6.07
N SER A 47 -3.00 -2.30 -4.82
CA SER A 47 -3.05 -3.72 -4.45
C SER A 47 -4.39 -4.34 -4.83
N LYS A 48 -5.48 -3.64 -4.52
CA LYS A 48 -6.84 -4.09 -4.85
C LYS A 48 -7.01 -4.25 -6.37
N ASN A 49 -6.54 -3.27 -7.15
CA ASN A 49 -6.65 -3.32 -8.60
C ASN A 49 -5.88 -4.50 -9.19
N LEU A 50 -4.68 -4.77 -8.69
CA LEU A 50 -3.89 -5.92 -9.14
C LEU A 50 -4.58 -7.24 -8.80
N ARG A 51 -5.16 -7.34 -7.60
CA ARG A 51 -5.91 -8.54 -7.20
C ARG A 51 -7.12 -8.77 -8.09
N SER A 52 -7.83 -7.70 -8.42
CA SER A 52 -8.96 -7.78 -9.34
C SER A 52 -8.54 -8.31 -10.71
N MET A 53 -7.38 -7.86 -11.21
CA MET A 53 -6.84 -8.34 -12.48
C MET A 53 -6.48 -9.82 -12.45
N LEU A 54 -6.00 -10.32 -11.31
CA LEU A 54 -5.66 -11.73 -11.15
C LEU A 54 -6.89 -12.62 -11.09
N HIS A 55 -8.01 -12.10 -10.62
CA HIS A 55 -9.26 -12.84 -10.44
C HIS A 55 -10.28 -12.56 -11.53
N ALA A 56 -9.92 -11.77 -12.50
CA ALA A 56 -10.81 -11.42 -13.60
C ALA A 56 -10.98 -12.58 -14.63
#